data_dccc5981ba1e1509c43ca4e1c47626d9
#
_entry.id   dccc5981ba1e1509c43ca4e1c47626d9
#
_cell.length_a   1.000
_cell.length_b   1.000
_cell.length_c   1.000
_cell.angle_alpha   90.00
_cell.angle_beta   90.00
_cell.angle_gamma   90.00
#
_symmetry.space_group_name_H-M   'P 1'
#
loop_
_entity.id
_entity.type
_entity.pdbx_description
1 polymer ?
#
loop_
_entity_poly.entity_id
_entity_poly.type
_entity_poly.pdbx_seq_one_letter_code
_entity_poly.pdbx_strand_id
1 'polypeptide(L)'
;MRFLVVTLVLLSATGCAATVNLEPADGSNDPLCAEVMVRLPSELGGLTERYTNAQATAAWGDPAAVLLRCGLDPVEISTLPCVSAGGIDWLVDDSEAPNYRFISYARTPAVEVIVDSDNASGITSLESLAAAVSQLPATKACLAP
;
A
#
# COMPACT_ATOMS: atom_id res chain seq x y z
N MET A 1 37.03 -12.12 -51.98
CA MET A 1 35.76 -11.55 -51.52
C MET A 1 35.59 -11.98 -50.03
N ARG A 2 35.92 -11.07 -49.09
CA ARG A 2 35.88 -11.35 -47.65
C ARG A 2 34.57 -10.79 -47.12
N PHE A 3 33.64 -11.64 -46.70
CA PHE A 3 32.42 -11.26 -46.01
C PHE A 3 32.73 -10.96 -44.53
N LEU A 4 32.58 -9.70 -44.14
CA LEU A 4 32.69 -9.24 -42.75
C LEU A 4 31.29 -9.47 -42.12
N VAL A 5 31.20 -10.48 -41.22
CA VAL A 5 30.00 -10.72 -40.41
C VAL A 5 30.07 -9.77 -39.20
N VAL A 6 29.25 -8.70 -39.23
CA VAL A 6 29.08 -7.82 -38.09
C VAL A 6 28.03 -8.43 -37.17
N THR A 7 28.52 -9.01 -36.03
CA THR A 7 27.63 -9.53 -34.98
C THR A 7 27.13 -8.38 -34.13
N LEU A 8 25.84 -8.03 -34.29
CA LEU A 8 25.17 -7.00 -33.48
C LEU A 8 24.85 -7.60 -32.12
N VAL A 9 25.61 -7.27 -31.09
CA VAL A 9 25.32 -7.63 -29.68
C VAL A 9 24.24 -6.67 -29.17
N LEU A 10 23.01 -7.19 -29.02
CA LEU A 10 21.94 -6.49 -28.30
C LEU A 10 22.27 -6.53 -26.80
N LEU A 11 22.70 -5.39 -26.24
CA LEU A 11 22.73 -5.19 -24.78
C LEU A 11 21.27 -5.03 -24.30
N SER A 12 20.72 -6.10 -23.73
CA SER A 12 19.48 -6.02 -22.95
C SER A 12 19.78 -5.29 -21.63
N ALA A 13 19.38 -4.02 -21.56
CA ALA A 13 19.38 -3.27 -20.31
C ALA A 13 18.28 -3.84 -19.41
N THR A 14 18.63 -4.73 -18.49
CA THR A 14 17.76 -5.15 -17.38
C THR A 14 17.69 -3.96 -16.42
N GLY A 15 16.68 -3.12 -16.59
CA GLY A 15 16.38 -2.04 -15.65
C GLY A 15 15.96 -2.66 -14.32
N CYS A 16 16.80 -2.59 -13.29
CA CYS A 16 16.40 -2.85 -11.92
C CYS A 16 15.40 -1.76 -11.51
N ALA A 17 14.15 -2.13 -11.24
CA ALA A 17 13.20 -1.20 -10.64
C ALA A 17 13.77 -0.70 -9.30
N ALA A 18 13.84 0.62 -9.12
CA ALA A 18 14.37 1.21 -7.89
C ALA A 18 13.52 0.81 -6.68
N THR A 19 14.16 0.45 -5.56
CA THR A 19 13.50 0.16 -4.29
C THR A 19 12.82 1.41 -3.76
N VAL A 20 11.59 1.29 -3.28
CA VAL A 20 10.85 2.38 -2.64
C VAL A 20 11.32 2.50 -1.19
N ASN A 21 11.86 3.67 -0.82
CA ASN A 21 12.34 3.93 0.54
C ASN A 21 11.17 4.36 1.42
N LEU A 22 10.89 3.59 2.45
CA LEU A 22 9.84 3.85 3.44
C LEU A 22 10.42 3.72 4.85
N GLU A 23 9.70 4.29 5.82
CA GLU A 23 9.99 4.13 7.24
C GLU A 23 9.01 3.11 7.84
N PRO A 24 9.48 2.13 8.64
CA PRO A 24 8.60 1.18 9.30
C PRO A 24 7.77 1.89 10.38
N ALA A 25 6.58 1.39 10.68
CA ALA A 25 5.85 1.80 11.87
C ALA A 25 6.48 1.20 13.14
N ASP A 26 6.24 1.80 14.30
CA ASP A 26 6.81 1.34 15.58
C ASP A 26 6.40 -0.11 15.90
N GLY A 27 5.16 -0.48 15.57
CA GLY A 27 4.62 -1.83 15.72
C GLY A 27 4.83 -2.75 14.51
N SER A 28 5.75 -2.44 13.59
CA SER A 28 5.98 -3.23 12.36
C SER A 28 6.38 -4.70 12.60
N ASN A 29 6.85 -5.04 13.82
CA ASN A 29 7.18 -6.40 14.24
C ASN A 29 5.98 -7.21 14.75
N ASP A 30 4.77 -6.63 14.80
CA ASP A 30 3.58 -7.36 15.22
C ASP A 30 3.31 -8.55 14.27
N PRO A 31 3.12 -9.77 14.80
CA PRO A 31 2.83 -10.94 13.97
C PRO A 31 1.61 -10.77 13.05
N LEU A 32 0.62 -9.98 13.46
CA LEU A 32 -0.56 -9.69 12.63
C LEU A 32 -0.20 -8.86 11.39
N CYS A 33 0.85 -8.03 11.44
CA CYS A 33 1.36 -7.38 10.26
C CYS A 33 1.93 -8.38 9.25
N ALA A 34 2.59 -9.45 9.68
CA ALA A 34 3.03 -10.51 8.78
C ALA A 34 1.83 -11.20 8.10
N GLU A 35 0.71 -11.41 8.81
CA GLU A 35 -0.52 -11.95 8.24
C GLU A 35 -1.13 -11.03 7.17
N VAL A 36 -1.02 -9.71 7.33
CA VAL A 36 -1.40 -8.73 6.30
C VAL A 36 -0.46 -8.84 5.11
N MET A 37 0.85 -8.79 5.33
CA MET A 37 1.86 -8.73 4.26
C MET A 37 1.79 -9.93 3.31
N VAL A 38 1.59 -11.14 3.83
CA VAL A 38 1.52 -12.36 2.99
C VAL A 38 0.25 -12.47 2.14
N ARG A 39 -0.74 -11.60 2.37
CA ARG A 39 -2.00 -11.54 1.64
C ARG A 39 -2.15 -10.31 0.74
N LEU A 40 -1.12 -9.50 0.66
CA LEU A 40 -1.13 -8.34 -0.24
C LEU A 40 -1.18 -8.79 -1.69
N PRO A 41 -1.91 -8.08 -2.56
CA PRO A 41 -1.94 -8.39 -3.98
C PRO A 41 -0.64 -7.95 -4.66
N SER A 42 -0.13 -8.76 -5.58
CA SER A 42 1.01 -8.40 -6.44
C SER A 42 0.66 -7.31 -7.47
N GLU A 43 -0.63 -7.09 -7.71
CA GLU A 43 -1.16 -6.03 -8.57
C GLU A 43 -2.36 -5.36 -7.89
N LEU A 44 -2.39 -4.04 -7.89
CA LEU A 44 -3.41 -3.23 -7.23
C LEU A 44 -3.91 -2.16 -8.21
N GLY A 45 -5.15 -2.32 -8.70
CA GLY A 45 -5.74 -1.36 -9.65
C GLY A 45 -4.92 -1.17 -10.93
N GLY A 46 -4.24 -2.21 -11.42
CA GLY A 46 -3.33 -2.15 -12.57
C GLY A 46 -1.91 -1.69 -12.23
N LEU A 47 -1.63 -1.40 -10.97
CA LEU A 47 -0.29 -1.04 -10.49
C LEU A 47 0.44 -2.27 -9.96
N THR A 48 1.65 -2.51 -10.44
CA THR A 48 2.49 -3.63 -10.00
C THR A 48 3.17 -3.31 -8.66
N GLU A 49 3.26 -4.32 -7.80
CA GLU A 49 3.98 -4.23 -6.52
C GLU A 49 5.47 -3.91 -6.73
N ARG A 50 6.02 -3.13 -5.81
CA ARG A 50 7.42 -2.68 -5.79
C ARG A 50 8.11 -3.15 -4.51
N TYR A 51 9.40 -3.40 -4.61
CA TYR A 51 10.22 -3.67 -3.42
C TYR A 51 10.33 -2.43 -2.54
N THR A 52 10.21 -2.63 -1.23
CA THR A 52 10.42 -1.61 -0.20
C THR A 52 11.60 -2.01 0.69
N ASN A 53 12.20 -1.03 1.38
CA ASN A 53 13.34 -1.26 2.27
C ASN A 53 12.97 -1.27 3.77
N ALA A 54 11.68 -1.19 4.10
CA ALA A 54 11.20 -1.13 5.48
C ALA A 54 10.26 -2.30 5.80
N GLN A 55 10.32 -2.78 7.03
CA GLN A 55 9.49 -3.88 7.50
C GLN A 55 8.01 -3.51 7.55
N ALA A 56 7.14 -4.46 7.20
CA ALA A 56 5.70 -4.33 7.16
C ALA A 56 5.22 -3.15 6.31
N THR A 57 5.90 -2.93 5.18
CA THR A 57 5.57 -1.93 4.18
C THR A 57 5.41 -2.55 2.80
N ALA A 58 4.60 -1.92 1.96
CA ALA A 58 4.43 -2.29 0.55
C ALA A 58 4.20 -1.03 -0.30
N ALA A 59 4.45 -1.14 -1.60
CA ALA A 59 4.26 -0.06 -2.55
C ALA A 59 3.82 -0.60 -3.90
N TRP A 60 3.02 0.17 -4.64
CA TRP A 60 2.57 -0.17 -6.00
C TRP A 60 2.69 1.03 -6.94
N GLY A 61 3.07 0.74 -8.18
CA GLY A 61 3.23 1.72 -9.24
C GLY A 61 4.68 2.17 -9.47
N ASP A 62 4.94 2.74 -10.65
CA ASP A 62 6.23 3.34 -11.02
C ASP A 62 6.02 4.64 -11.80
N PRO A 63 6.15 5.81 -11.13
CA PRO A 63 6.42 6.02 -9.69
C PRO A 63 5.40 5.38 -8.76
N ALA A 64 5.79 5.11 -7.49
CA ALA A 64 4.89 4.53 -6.51
C ALA A 64 3.72 5.47 -6.21
N ALA A 65 2.50 5.01 -6.49
CA ALA A 65 1.26 5.77 -6.31
C ALA A 65 0.42 5.29 -5.13
N VAL A 66 0.66 4.07 -4.64
CA VAL A 66 0.03 3.54 -3.43
C VAL A 66 1.13 3.00 -2.51
N LEU A 67 1.10 3.43 -1.25
CA LEU A 67 2.01 2.99 -0.20
C LEU A 67 1.20 2.41 0.95
N LEU A 68 1.70 1.31 1.56
CA LEU A 68 1.10 0.70 2.74
C LEU A 68 2.13 0.57 3.84
N ARG A 69 1.68 0.78 5.07
CA ARG A 69 2.46 0.57 6.28
C ARG A 69 1.58 -0.05 7.37
N CYS A 70 2.00 -1.18 7.94
CA CYS A 70 1.33 -1.86 9.05
C CYS A 70 2.11 -1.68 10.35
N GLY A 71 1.40 -1.60 11.47
CA GLY A 71 2.01 -1.50 12.79
C GLY A 71 1.83 -0.13 13.46
N LEU A 72 0.85 0.66 13.00
CA LEU A 72 0.47 1.89 13.69
C LEU A 72 -0.36 1.56 14.94
N ASP A 73 -0.34 2.50 15.89
CA ASP A 73 -1.25 2.45 17.03
C ASP A 73 -2.71 2.52 16.57
N PRO A 74 -3.61 1.77 17.19
CA PRO A 74 -5.02 1.79 16.83
C PRO A 74 -5.66 3.16 17.08
N VAL A 75 -6.46 3.63 16.12
CA VAL A 75 -7.22 4.88 16.25
C VAL A 75 -8.69 4.53 16.50
N GLU A 76 -9.16 4.77 17.72
CA GLU A 76 -10.54 4.48 18.13
C GLU A 76 -11.43 5.72 18.33
N ILE A 77 -10.82 6.89 18.33
CA ILE A 77 -11.49 8.19 18.46
C ILE A 77 -10.84 9.14 17.46
N SER A 78 -11.62 9.69 16.55
CA SER A 78 -11.14 10.60 15.52
C SER A 78 -12.26 11.57 15.09
N THR A 79 -11.86 12.75 14.65
CA THR A 79 -12.73 13.72 13.97
C THR A 79 -12.62 13.62 12.45
N LEU A 80 -11.70 12.78 11.93
CA LEU A 80 -11.57 12.54 10.50
C LEU A 80 -12.82 11.83 9.96
N PRO A 81 -13.22 12.12 8.71
CA PRO A 81 -14.27 11.36 8.04
C PRO A 81 -13.96 9.86 8.04
N CYS A 82 -15.00 9.04 8.23
CA CYS A 82 -14.90 7.60 8.19
C CYS A 82 -15.63 7.07 6.95
N VAL A 83 -14.98 6.24 6.16
CA VAL A 83 -15.53 5.60 4.96
C VAL A 83 -15.34 4.10 5.00
N SER A 84 -16.25 3.36 4.39
CA SER A 84 -16.16 1.90 4.26
C SER A 84 -15.78 1.53 2.83
N ALA A 85 -14.76 0.68 2.68
CA ALA A 85 -14.34 0.14 1.39
C ALA A 85 -13.97 -1.34 1.54
N GLY A 86 -14.58 -2.24 0.76
CA GLY A 86 -14.36 -3.67 0.84
C GLY A 86 -14.71 -4.30 2.20
N GLY A 87 -15.59 -3.66 2.99
CA GLY A 87 -15.95 -4.10 4.33
C GLY A 87 -14.94 -3.71 5.42
N ILE A 88 -13.96 -2.88 5.09
CA ILE A 88 -13.02 -2.27 6.03
C ILE A 88 -13.39 -0.80 6.19
N ASP A 89 -13.39 -0.32 7.43
CA ASP A 89 -13.61 1.07 7.76
C ASP A 89 -12.29 1.83 7.84
N TRP A 90 -12.25 3.01 7.22
CA TRP A 90 -11.08 3.84 7.07
C TRP A 90 -11.35 5.27 7.50
N LEU A 91 -10.45 5.84 8.27
CA LEU A 91 -10.36 7.27 8.49
C LEU A 91 -9.66 7.90 7.30
N VAL A 92 -10.18 9.05 6.83
CA VAL A 92 -9.65 9.75 5.66
C VAL A 92 -9.02 11.06 6.10
N ASP A 93 -7.74 11.23 5.79
CA ASP A 93 -7.02 12.49 5.94
C ASP A 93 -6.63 13.02 4.56
N ASP A 94 -7.22 14.13 4.16
CA ASP A 94 -7.01 14.80 2.88
C ASP A 94 -6.15 16.07 2.99
N SER A 95 -5.52 16.28 4.14
CA SER A 95 -4.73 17.48 4.41
C SER A 95 -3.54 17.67 3.47
N GLU A 96 -3.06 16.59 2.85
CA GLU A 96 -1.94 16.58 1.91
C GLU A 96 -2.36 16.20 0.48
N ALA A 97 -3.61 16.50 0.09
CA ALA A 97 -4.09 16.22 -1.27
C ALA A 97 -3.10 16.76 -2.34
N PRO A 98 -2.83 16.02 -3.43
CA PRO A 98 -3.53 14.82 -3.92
C PRO A 98 -3.15 13.51 -3.21
N ASN A 99 -2.26 13.52 -2.22
CA ASN A 99 -1.89 12.35 -1.42
C ASN A 99 -2.88 12.17 -0.27
N TYR A 100 -3.83 11.28 -0.45
CA TYR A 100 -4.79 10.94 0.59
C TYR A 100 -4.24 9.87 1.50
N ARG A 101 -4.35 10.08 2.81
CA ARG A 101 -3.95 9.13 3.84
C ARG A 101 -5.18 8.44 4.40
N PHE A 102 -5.19 7.12 4.36
CA PHE A 102 -6.23 6.27 4.93
C PHE A 102 -5.66 5.48 6.09
N ILE A 103 -6.37 5.44 7.23
CA ILE A 103 -5.97 4.69 8.42
C ILE A 103 -7.10 3.72 8.75
N SER A 104 -6.80 2.42 8.90
CA SER A 104 -7.80 1.42 9.26
C SER A 104 -8.38 1.75 10.64
N TYR A 105 -9.71 2.00 10.69
CA TYR A 105 -10.38 2.44 11.90
C TYR A 105 -10.55 1.30 12.90
N ALA A 106 -10.18 1.58 14.15
CA ALA A 106 -10.34 0.69 15.31
C ALA A 106 -9.77 -0.73 15.10
N ARG A 107 -8.71 -0.88 14.29
CA ARG A 107 -7.99 -2.15 14.10
C ARG A 107 -6.66 -2.13 14.83
N THR A 108 -6.26 -3.29 15.35
CA THR A 108 -5.02 -3.45 16.12
C THR A 108 -4.18 -4.59 15.54
N PRO A 109 -2.94 -4.33 15.10
CA PRO A 109 -2.39 -3.00 14.83
C PRO A 109 -3.15 -2.27 13.71
N ALA A 110 -2.98 -0.95 13.58
CA ALA A 110 -3.56 -0.22 12.48
C ALA A 110 -2.67 -0.28 11.23
N VAL A 111 -3.34 -0.17 10.08
CA VAL A 111 -2.70 -0.03 8.76
C VAL A 111 -2.94 1.37 8.23
N GLU A 112 -1.90 1.96 7.68
CA GLU A 112 -1.93 3.19 6.92
C GLU A 112 -1.77 2.91 5.43
N VAL A 113 -2.58 3.55 4.61
CA VAL A 113 -2.45 3.53 3.14
C VAL A 113 -2.40 4.97 2.64
N ILE A 114 -1.38 5.31 1.87
CA ILE A 114 -1.27 6.61 1.20
C ILE A 114 -1.52 6.38 -0.28
N VAL A 115 -2.43 7.15 -0.86
CA VAL A 115 -2.81 7.06 -2.27
C VAL A 115 -2.62 8.41 -2.94
N ASP A 116 -1.77 8.47 -3.94
CA ASP A 116 -1.68 9.59 -4.87
C ASP A 116 -2.88 9.52 -5.83
N SER A 117 -3.88 10.37 -5.63
CA SER A 117 -5.15 10.36 -6.37
C SER A 117 -5.02 10.80 -7.83
N ASP A 118 -3.90 11.39 -8.23
CA ASP A 118 -3.62 11.72 -9.64
C ASP A 118 -3.23 10.46 -10.44
N ASN A 119 -2.72 9.41 -9.76
CA ASN A 119 -2.18 8.21 -10.37
C ASN A 119 -2.88 6.90 -9.93
N ALA A 120 -3.72 6.92 -8.89
CA ALA A 120 -4.42 5.75 -8.38
C ALA A 120 -5.80 6.10 -7.84
N SER A 121 -6.75 5.17 -7.94
CA SER A 121 -8.08 5.30 -7.32
C SER A 121 -8.02 4.87 -5.85
N GLY A 122 -8.37 5.77 -4.93
CA GLY A 122 -8.44 5.48 -3.50
C GLY A 122 -9.36 4.29 -3.21
N ILE A 123 -10.61 4.33 -3.71
CA ILE A 123 -11.59 3.25 -3.47
C ILE A 123 -11.10 1.91 -4.00
N THR A 124 -10.58 1.86 -5.23
CA THR A 124 -10.05 0.62 -5.82
C THR A 124 -8.87 0.08 -5.02
N SER A 125 -7.99 0.97 -4.54
CA SER A 125 -6.85 0.59 -3.71
C SER A 125 -7.30 -0.04 -2.40
N LEU A 126 -8.21 0.60 -1.67
CA LEU A 126 -8.70 0.11 -0.40
C LEU A 126 -9.49 -1.20 -0.54
N GLU A 127 -10.33 -1.35 -1.56
CA GLU A 127 -11.06 -2.59 -1.84
C GLU A 127 -10.10 -3.75 -2.16
N SER A 128 -9.03 -3.49 -2.93
CA SER A 128 -8.02 -4.50 -3.27
C SER A 128 -7.22 -4.98 -2.04
N LEU A 129 -7.06 -4.12 -1.02
CA LEU A 129 -6.36 -4.42 0.22
C LEU A 129 -7.26 -5.06 1.30
N ALA A 130 -8.58 -5.04 1.10
CA ALA A 130 -9.55 -5.43 2.14
C ALA A 130 -9.32 -6.86 2.66
N ALA A 131 -9.01 -7.83 1.80
CA ALA A 131 -8.76 -9.22 2.20
C ALA A 131 -7.56 -9.34 3.14
N ALA A 132 -6.49 -8.59 2.89
CA ALA A 132 -5.29 -8.55 3.73
C ALA A 132 -5.59 -7.86 5.07
N VAL A 133 -6.20 -6.66 5.04
CA VAL A 133 -6.47 -5.86 6.24
C VAL A 133 -7.55 -6.49 7.13
N SER A 134 -8.44 -7.32 6.58
CA SER A 134 -9.45 -8.06 7.35
C SER A 134 -8.86 -9.04 8.37
N GLN A 135 -7.58 -9.39 8.26
CA GLN A 135 -6.88 -10.24 9.24
C GLN A 135 -6.71 -9.54 10.60
N LEU A 136 -6.74 -8.21 10.61
CA LEU A 136 -6.60 -7.43 11.82
C LEU A 136 -7.94 -7.33 12.56
N PRO A 137 -7.98 -7.61 13.89
CA PRO A 137 -9.20 -7.50 14.66
C PRO A 137 -9.69 -6.04 14.72
N ALA A 138 -10.99 -5.84 14.58
CA ALA A 138 -11.64 -4.55 14.72
C ALA A 138 -12.48 -4.52 16.00
N THR A 139 -12.42 -3.41 16.75
CA THR A 139 -13.18 -3.20 17.99
C THR A 139 -14.43 -2.36 17.78
N LYS A 140 -14.48 -1.56 16.71
CA LYS A 140 -15.56 -0.63 16.37
C LYS A 140 -15.76 -0.58 14.85
N ALA A 141 -16.86 0.02 14.43
CA ALA A 141 -17.17 0.35 13.04
C ALA A 141 -17.48 1.84 12.90
N CYS A 142 -17.40 2.36 11.66
CA CYS A 142 -17.91 3.70 11.36
C CYS A 142 -19.37 3.80 11.76
N LEU A 143 -19.75 4.91 12.38
CA LEU A 143 -21.15 5.20 12.61
C LEU A 143 -21.79 5.50 11.25
N ALA A 144 -22.91 4.83 10.96
CA ALA A 144 -23.71 5.20 9.80
C ALA A 144 -24.18 6.66 9.94
N PRO A 145 -24.14 7.46 8.85
CA PRO A 145 -24.65 8.83 8.87
C PRO A 145 -26.13 8.91 9.17
#